data_2cd798ac3fcb4637e2482dba07a5e127
#
_entry.id   2cd798ac3fcb4637e2482dba07a5e127
#
_cell.length_a   1.000
_cell.length_b   1.000
_cell.length_c   1.000
_cell.angle_alpha   90.00
_cell.angle_beta   90.00
_cell.angle_gamma   90.00
#
_symmetry.space_group_name_H-M   'P 1'
#
loop_
_entity.id
_entity.type
_entity.pdbx_description
1 polymer ?
#
loop_
_entity_poly.entity_id
_entity_poly.type
_entity_poly.pdbx_seq_one_letter_code
_entity_poly.pdbx_strand_id
1 'polypeptide(L)'
;MKILIICSNLVGDTVLSTGVISYFQKKYPESLITFIAGPKAISLFNNSTNIDQIHSVKKKKFNLHWFDIYFKTIKIKWDIIVDLRSSLLSYFLANKKKYIFKKKTNIHHILQLTQSLGFDCSNLKIDTNELEEKIAKKQIKSDFKHLIVFPGGNWEPKIWPIEKYNKMLIKLYQSNNKIKFILVGSAEEKKDYLFNISKNIPSENIIDIFGESLTQTAAYMKFSDLFIGNDSGLMHLSCACNLKTISLFGPTDDKIYGPWGKENIVIRTKENLDHFNKLNLDEKKSYMDTITVDQVYQMLIKFLN
;
A
#
# COMPACT_ATOMS: atom_id res chain seq x y z
N MET A 1 13.24 -25.76 6.43
CA MET A 1 11.96 -25.93 5.73
C MET A 1 11.91 -24.92 4.59
N LYS A 2 11.44 -25.32 3.39
CA LYS A 2 11.36 -24.45 2.20
C LYS A 2 9.92 -24.06 1.91
N ILE A 3 9.66 -22.76 1.88
CA ILE A 3 8.32 -22.19 1.67
C ILE A 3 8.34 -21.32 0.41
N LEU A 4 7.41 -21.58 -0.52
CA LEU A 4 7.20 -20.75 -1.69
C LEU A 4 5.92 -19.93 -1.50
N ILE A 5 6.02 -18.60 -1.65
CA ILE A 5 4.86 -17.69 -1.63
C ILE A 5 4.74 -17.00 -3.00
N ILE A 6 3.64 -17.22 -3.69
CA ILE A 6 3.33 -16.62 -5.00
C ILE A 6 2.33 -15.50 -4.80
N CYS A 7 2.77 -14.25 -4.99
CA CYS A 7 1.99 -13.05 -4.71
C CYS A 7 1.57 -12.29 -5.99
N SER A 8 0.76 -11.25 -5.82
CA SER A 8 0.29 -10.35 -6.87
C SER A 8 1.43 -9.46 -7.42
N ASN A 9 1.17 -8.86 -8.58
CA ASN A 9 2.04 -7.86 -9.19
C ASN A 9 1.76 -6.44 -8.68
N LEU A 10 0.67 -6.24 -7.95
CA LEU A 10 0.26 -4.94 -7.43
C LEU A 10 0.88 -4.69 -6.06
N VAL A 11 1.33 -3.45 -5.82
CA VAL A 11 1.95 -3.05 -4.55
C VAL A 11 0.99 -3.24 -3.38
N GLY A 12 -0.27 -2.80 -3.51
CA GLY A 12 -1.28 -2.92 -2.46
C GLY A 12 -1.53 -4.36 -2.02
N ASP A 13 -1.79 -5.26 -2.99
CA ASP A 13 -1.99 -6.69 -2.70
C ASP A 13 -0.77 -7.31 -2.03
N THR A 14 0.43 -6.89 -2.48
CA THR A 14 1.69 -7.39 -1.90
C THR A 14 1.86 -6.92 -0.45
N VAL A 15 1.55 -5.66 -0.15
CA VAL A 15 1.55 -5.16 1.23
C VAL A 15 0.56 -5.92 2.10
N LEU A 16 -0.68 -6.14 1.62
CA LEU A 16 -1.70 -6.92 2.35
C LEU A 16 -1.28 -8.39 2.56
N SER A 17 -0.39 -8.91 1.69
CA SER A 17 0.14 -10.27 1.81
C SER A 17 1.30 -10.41 2.80
N THR A 18 1.84 -9.30 3.34
CA THR A 18 2.93 -9.36 4.33
C THR A 18 2.51 -10.07 5.61
N GLY A 19 1.22 -10.06 5.95
CA GLY A 19 0.67 -10.85 7.05
C GLY A 19 0.86 -12.36 6.89
N VAL A 20 0.86 -12.87 5.65
CA VAL A 20 1.17 -14.27 5.34
C VAL A 20 2.63 -14.57 5.65
N ILE A 21 3.55 -13.68 5.25
CA ILE A 21 4.98 -13.80 5.55
C ILE A 21 5.20 -13.78 7.06
N SER A 22 4.61 -12.81 7.77
CA SER A 22 4.70 -12.66 9.23
C SER A 22 4.24 -13.94 9.95
N TYR A 23 3.15 -14.56 9.48
CA TYR A 23 2.68 -15.82 10.04
C TYR A 23 3.71 -16.94 9.92
N PHE A 24 4.30 -17.14 8.73
CA PHE A 24 5.26 -18.21 8.52
C PHE A 24 6.59 -17.96 9.25
N GLN A 25 7.06 -16.71 9.29
CA GLN A 25 8.24 -16.32 10.06
C GLN A 25 8.07 -16.61 11.55
N LYS A 26 6.93 -16.29 12.11
CA LYS A 26 6.62 -16.57 13.52
C LYS A 26 6.51 -18.07 13.80
N LYS A 27 5.86 -18.82 12.90
CA LYS A 27 5.59 -20.25 13.09
C LYS A 27 6.80 -21.13 12.80
N TYR A 28 7.64 -20.72 11.86
CA TYR A 28 8.80 -21.46 11.38
C TYR A 28 9.99 -20.51 11.21
N PRO A 29 10.62 -20.05 12.30
CA PRO A 29 11.67 -19.01 12.25
C PRO A 29 12.86 -19.38 11.35
N GLU A 30 13.22 -20.66 11.29
CA GLU A 30 14.34 -21.20 10.49
C GLU A 30 13.93 -21.60 9.06
N SER A 31 12.77 -21.16 8.59
CA SER A 31 12.32 -21.50 7.24
C SER A 31 12.99 -20.60 6.18
N LEU A 32 13.32 -21.19 5.04
CA LEU A 32 13.79 -20.48 3.85
C LEU A 32 12.57 -20.10 3.02
N ILE A 33 12.24 -18.81 2.99
CA ILE A 33 11.09 -18.29 2.24
C ILE A 33 11.56 -17.79 0.89
N THR A 34 11.01 -18.34 -0.18
CA THR A 34 11.12 -17.81 -1.54
C THR A 34 9.85 -17.06 -1.88
N PHE A 35 9.98 -15.79 -2.22
CA PHE A 35 8.86 -14.89 -2.50
C PHE A 35 8.83 -14.47 -3.98
N ILE A 36 7.66 -14.55 -4.60
CA ILE A 36 7.44 -14.19 -6.00
C ILE A 36 6.40 -13.07 -6.08
N ALA A 37 6.80 -11.90 -6.64
CA ALA A 37 5.91 -10.75 -6.82
C ALA A 37 6.27 -9.92 -8.06
N GLY A 38 5.50 -8.88 -8.33
CA GLY A 38 5.77 -7.94 -9.41
C GLY A 38 6.96 -7.03 -9.14
N PRO A 39 7.60 -6.47 -10.19
CA PRO A 39 8.85 -5.71 -10.06
C PRO A 39 8.74 -4.48 -9.16
N LYS A 40 7.60 -3.77 -9.16
CA LYS A 40 7.38 -2.61 -8.28
C LYS A 40 7.24 -3.01 -6.80
N ALA A 41 6.70 -4.19 -6.53
CA ALA A 41 6.41 -4.64 -5.17
C ALA A 41 7.61 -5.31 -4.48
N ILE A 42 8.57 -5.81 -5.25
CA ILE A 42 9.76 -6.50 -4.72
C ILE A 42 10.59 -5.61 -3.82
N SER A 43 10.70 -4.31 -4.15
CA SER A 43 11.47 -3.36 -3.35
C SER A 43 11.01 -3.26 -1.89
N LEU A 44 9.78 -3.66 -1.57
CA LEU A 44 9.27 -3.76 -0.19
C LEU A 44 10.06 -4.75 0.68
N PHE A 45 10.76 -5.70 0.08
CA PHE A 45 11.42 -6.80 0.77
C PHE A 45 12.95 -6.72 0.74
N ASN A 46 13.52 -5.64 0.17
CA ASN A 46 14.97 -5.48 0.08
C ASN A 46 15.67 -5.52 1.45
N ASN A 47 14.96 -5.15 2.51
CA ASN A 47 15.46 -5.13 3.88
C ASN A 47 14.96 -6.33 4.72
N SER A 48 14.22 -7.25 4.12
CA SER A 48 13.68 -8.39 4.85
C SER A 48 14.77 -9.44 5.09
N THR A 49 15.14 -9.64 6.34
CA THR A 49 16.13 -10.65 6.76
C THR A 49 15.60 -12.07 6.70
N ASN A 50 14.30 -12.23 6.52
CA ASN A 50 13.61 -13.51 6.65
C ASN A 50 13.09 -14.05 5.30
N ILE A 51 13.45 -13.40 4.19
CA ILE A 51 13.17 -13.88 2.85
C ILE A 51 14.51 -14.25 2.21
N ASP A 52 14.68 -15.55 1.93
CA ASP A 52 15.90 -16.11 1.38
C ASP A 52 16.09 -15.75 -0.10
N GLN A 53 15.00 -15.82 -0.87
CA GLN A 53 15.02 -15.50 -2.30
C GLN A 53 13.79 -14.71 -2.73
N ILE A 54 14.04 -13.73 -3.60
CA ILE A 54 12.98 -12.91 -4.19
C ILE A 54 13.05 -13.02 -5.72
N HIS A 55 11.94 -13.41 -6.34
CA HIS A 55 11.83 -13.48 -7.80
C HIS A 55 10.87 -12.43 -8.33
N SER A 56 11.41 -11.53 -9.14
CA SER A 56 10.62 -10.56 -9.90
C SER A 56 9.93 -11.20 -11.09
N VAL A 57 8.64 -10.94 -11.23
CA VAL A 57 7.83 -11.44 -12.33
C VAL A 57 7.16 -10.29 -13.07
N LYS A 58 7.74 -9.93 -14.22
CA LYS A 58 7.12 -8.98 -15.15
C LYS A 58 6.13 -9.75 -16.03
N LYS A 59 4.88 -9.28 -16.07
CA LYS A 59 3.83 -9.86 -16.92
C LYS A 59 4.28 -9.86 -18.40
N LYS A 60 4.29 -11.04 -19.03
CA LYS A 60 4.59 -11.21 -20.46
C LYS A 60 3.30 -11.53 -21.24
N LYS A 61 3.30 -11.25 -22.56
CA LYS A 61 2.21 -11.68 -23.46
C LYS A 61 2.01 -13.20 -23.33
N PHE A 62 0.79 -13.66 -23.54
CA PHE A 62 0.40 -15.07 -23.41
C PHE A 62 0.77 -15.75 -22.08
N ASN A 63 0.94 -14.96 -21.03
CA ASN A 63 1.31 -15.47 -19.69
C ASN A 63 2.62 -16.26 -19.65
N LEU A 64 3.54 -16.07 -20.61
CA LEU A 64 4.83 -16.77 -20.70
C LEU A 64 5.73 -16.58 -19.46
N HIS A 65 5.50 -15.55 -18.65
CA HIS A 65 6.20 -15.34 -17.39
C HIS A 65 6.03 -16.51 -16.40
N TRP A 66 4.96 -17.32 -16.53
CA TRP A 66 4.78 -18.50 -15.69
C TRP A 66 5.78 -19.61 -15.97
N PHE A 67 6.23 -19.74 -17.22
CA PHE A 67 7.30 -20.68 -17.58
C PHE A 67 8.63 -20.28 -16.92
N ASP A 68 8.96 -18.98 -16.91
CA ASP A 68 10.20 -18.52 -16.24
C ASP A 68 10.19 -18.88 -14.75
N ILE A 69 9.03 -18.71 -14.09
CA ILE A 69 8.88 -19.07 -12.67
C ILE A 69 8.95 -20.58 -12.49
N TYR A 70 8.28 -21.34 -13.34
CA TYR A 70 8.27 -22.79 -13.29
C TYR A 70 9.69 -23.36 -13.36
N PHE A 71 10.49 -22.95 -14.33
CA PHE A 71 11.86 -23.41 -14.46
C PHE A 71 12.77 -23.05 -13.29
N LYS A 72 12.50 -21.91 -12.62
CA LYS A 72 13.23 -21.51 -11.41
C LYS A 72 12.83 -22.32 -10.18
N THR A 73 11.62 -22.86 -10.15
CA THR A 73 11.03 -23.45 -8.93
C THR A 73 10.83 -24.95 -8.99
N ILE A 74 10.76 -25.56 -10.19
CA ILE A 74 10.43 -27.00 -10.38
C ILE A 74 11.46 -27.96 -9.76
N LYS A 75 12.76 -27.59 -9.76
CA LYS A 75 13.82 -28.43 -9.20
C LYS A 75 13.85 -28.46 -7.66
N ILE A 76 13.04 -27.59 -7.03
CA ILE A 76 12.99 -27.46 -5.57
C ILE A 76 11.82 -28.28 -5.04
N LYS A 77 12.07 -29.14 -4.06
CA LYS A 77 11.01 -29.80 -3.28
C LYS A 77 10.55 -28.84 -2.19
N TRP A 78 9.34 -28.36 -2.31
CA TRP A 78 8.74 -27.40 -1.36
C TRP A 78 8.10 -28.13 -0.19
N ASP A 79 8.32 -27.67 1.02
CA ASP A 79 7.54 -28.13 2.17
C ASP A 79 6.15 -27.49 2.16
N ILE A 80 6.07 -26.19 1.85
CA ILE A 80 4.83 -25.44 1.77
C ILE A 80 4.82 -24.56 0.51
N ILE A 81 3.68 -24.56 -0.18
CA ILE A 81 3.39 -23.58 -1.24
C ILE A 81 2.16 -22.76 -0.81
N VAL A 82 2.28 -21.43 -0.86
CA VAL A 82 1.18 -20.49 -0.67
C VAL A 82 0.94 -19.73 -1.97
N ASP A 83 -0.16 -20.02 -2.64
CA ASP A 83 -0.51 -19.38 -3.90
C ASP A 83 -1.64 -18.37 -3.68
N LEU A 84 -1.27 -17.08 -3.62
CA LEU A 84 -2.18 -15.97 -3.43
C LEU A 84 -2.82 -15.49 -4.74
N ARG A 85 -2.46 -16.09 -5.87
CA ARG A 85 -3.00 -15.77 -7.20
C ARG A 85 -3.92 -16.85 -7.76
N SER A 86 -4.09 -17.96 -7.05
CA SER A 86 -4.80 -19.14 -7.56
C SER A 86 -4.29 -19.59 -8.93
N SER A 87 -2.96 -19.58 -9.09
CA SER A 87 -2.30 -19.91 -10.35
C SER A 87 -2.26 -21.41 -10.61
N LEU A 88 -2.24 -21.82 -11.87
CA LEU A 88 -2.03 -23.21 -12.23
C LEU A 88 -0.62 -23.70 -11.85
N LEU A 89 0.37 -22.79 -11.76
CA LEU A 89 1.74 -23.12 -11.44
C LEU A 89 1.87 -23.97 -10.18
N SER A 90 1.15 -23.62 -9.12
CA SER A 90 1.22 -24.31 -7.84
C SER A 90 0.81 -25.80 -7.90
N TYR A 91 0.11 -26.21 -8.94
CA TYR A 91 -0.28 -27.62 -9.13
C TYR A 91 0.81 -28.48 -9.77
N PHE A 92 1.77 -27.86 -10.47
CA PHE A 92 2.87 -28.55 -11.15
C PHE A 92 4.15 -28.62 -10.32
N LEU A 93 4.16 -28.03 -9.12
CA LEU A 93 5.33 -28.02 -8.23
C LEU A 93 5.20 -29.08 -7.13
N ALA A 94 6.28 -29.84 -6.90
CA ALA A 94 6.34 -30.82 -5.82
C ALA A 94 6.27 -30.14 -4.45
N ASN A 95 5.31 -30.54 -3.62
CA ASN A 95 5.09 -29.96 -2.30
C ASN A 95 4.50 -30.98 -1.31
N LYS A 96 4.69 -30.76 0.00
CA LYS A 96 4.05 -31.52 1.08
C LYS A 96 2.69 -30.91 1.47
N LYS A 97 2.61 -29.57 1.47
CA LYS A 97 1.39 -28.82 1.84
C LYS A 97 1.17 -27.63 0.94
N LYS A 98 -0.06 -27.38 0.56
CA LYS A 98 -0.44 -26.29 -0.32
C LYS A 98 -1.59 -25.49 0.28
N TYR A 99 -1.45 -24.15 0.21
CA TYR A 99 -2.50 -23.21 0.52
C TYR A 99 -2.81 -22.39 -0.75
N ILE A 100 -4.06 -22.33 -1.14
CA ILE A 100 -4.50 -21.57 -2.32
C ILE A 100 -5.51 -20.55 -1.86
N PHE A 101 -5.27 -19.29 -2.16
CA PHE A 101 -6.20 -18.20 -1.88
C PHE A 101 -7.45 -18.37 -2.76
N LYS A 102 -8.61 -18.31 -2.14
CA LYS A 102 -9.92 -18.30 -2.82
C LYS A 102 -10.59 -16.97 -2.54
N LYS A 103 -10.72 -16.15 -3.58
CA LYS A 103 -11.38 -14.84 -3.47
C LYS A 103 -12.83 -15.03 -3.02
N LYS A 104 -13.21 -14.24 -2.02
CA LYS A 104 -14.60 -14.09 -1.55
C LYS A 104 -15.04 -12.64 -1.79
N THR A 105 -16.33 -12.38 -1.74
CA THR A 105 -16.89 -11.03 -1.83
C THR A 105 -17.37 -10.56 -0.46
N ASN A 106 -17.57 -9.26 -0.30
CA ASN A 106 -18.21 -8.60 0.85
C ASN A 106 -17.45 -8.64 2.19
N ILE A 107 -16.19 -9.06 2.24
CA ILE A 107 -15.34 -8.95 3.42
C ILE A 107 -13.97 -8.41 3.04
N HIS A 108 -13.32 -7.75 3.98
CA HIS A 108 -12.00 -7.17 3.79
C HIS A 108 -10.97 -8.21 3.30
N HIS A 109 -10.09 -7.81 2.38
CA HIS A 109 -9.12 -8.70 1.71
C HIS A 109 -8.26 -9.50 2.71
N ILE A 110 -7.81 -8.90 3.81
CA ILE A 110 -7.06 -9.60 4.87
C ILE A 110 -7.91 -10.70 5.54
N LEU A 111 -9.19 -10.45 5.77
CA LEU A 111 -10.10 -11.47 6.30
C LEU A 111 -10.35 -12.59 5.28
N GLN A 112 -10.38 -12.24 3.98
CA GLN A 112 -10.43 -13.25 2.92
C GLN A 112 -9.19 -14.14 2.93
N LEU A 113 -7.98 -13.55 3.09
CA LEU A 113 -6.72 -14.30 3.22
C LEU A 113 -6.79 -15.23 4.44
N THR A 114 -7.13 -14.68 5.61
CA THR A 114 -7.24 -15.45 6.87
C THR A 114 -8.19 -16.63 6.74
N GLN A 115 -9.41 -16.40 6.22
CA GLN A 115 -10.40 -17.47 6.06
C GLN A 115 -10.01 -18.50 4.99
N SER A 116 -9.41 -18.05 3.90
CA SER A 116 -9.05 -18.93 2.79
C SER A 116 -7.85 -19.81 3.10
N LEU A 117 -6.88 -19.27 3.84
CA LEU A 117 -5.63 -19.98 4.15
C LEU A 117 -5.71 -20.73 5.49
N GLY A 118 -6.68 -20.42 6.34
CA GLY A 118 -6.90 -21.09 7.63
C GLY A 118 -5.91 -20.68 8.72
N PHE A 119 -5.30 -19.48 8.60
CA PHE A 119 -4.44 -18.90 9.64
C PHE A 119 -4.49 -17.37 9.60
N ASP A 120 -4.14 -16.71 10.70
CA ASP A 120 -4.21 -15.26 10.83
C ASP A 120 -3.19 -14.54 9.94
N CYS A 121 -3.68 -13.67 9.06
CA CYS A 121 -2.90 -12.83 8.15
C CYS A 121 -2.98 -11.33 8.53
N SER A 122 -3.48 -11.00 9.70
CA SER A 122 -3.77 -9.60 10.10
C SER A 122 -2.53 -8.78 10.46
N ASN A 123 -1.43 -9.43 10.81
CA ASN A 123 -0.19 -8.77 11.23
C ASN A 123 0.65 -8.36 10.01
N LEU A 124 0.32 -7.19 9.45
CA LEU A 124 1.11 -6.59 8.37
C LEU A 124 2.44 -6.08 8.92
N LYS A 125 3.52 -6.26 8.17
CA LYS A 125 4.85 -5.78 8.56
C LYS A 125 5.69 -5.43 7.34
N ILE A 126 6.37 -4.28 7.43
CA ILE A 126 7.38 -3.83 6.45
C ILE A 126 8.69 -3.58 7.19
N ASP A 127 9.74 -4.24 6.74
CA ASP A 127 11.09 -4.05 7.27
C ASP A 127 11.76 -2.86 6.58
N THR A 128 12.37 -1.99 7.37
CA THR A 128 13.21 -0.86 6.94
C THR A 128 14.61 -1.07 7.50
N ASN A 129 15.63 -0.48 6.89
CA ASN A 129 16.98 -0.53 7.42
C ASN A 129 17.33 0.72 8.25
N GLU A 130 18.43 0.65 9.00
CA GLU A 130 18.88 1.72 9.87
C GLU A 130 19.19 3.04 9.12
N LEU A 131 19.70 2.95 7.89
CA LEU A 131 20.00 4.12 7.08
C LEU A 131 18.72 4.85 6.68
N GLU A 132 17.70 4.11 6.19
CA GLU A 132 16.39 4.67 5.82
C GLU A 132 15.72 5.34 7.03
N GLU A 133 15.76 4.70 8.19
CA GLU A 133 15.21 5.26 9.42
C GLU A 133 15.99 6.50 9.91
N LYS A 134 17.32 6.50 9.78
CA LYS A 134 18.15 7.66 10.12
C LYS A 134 17.85 8.87 9.23
N ILE A 135 17.68 8.63 7.93
CA ILE A 135 17.28 9.68 6.97
C ILE A 135 15.92 10.26 7.36
N ALA A 136 14.92 9.42 7.61
CA ALA A 136 13.59 9.86 8.01
C ALA A 136 13.63 10.66 9.33
N LYS A 137 14.26 10.14 10.38
CA LYS A 137 14.39 10.79 11.70
C LYS A 137 15.11 12.14 11.64
N LYS A 138 16.05 12.34 10.71
CA LYS A 138 16.73 13.63 10.54
C LYS A 138 15.77 14.73 10.08
N GLN A 139 14.76 14.40 9.30
CA GLN A 139 13.79 15.35 8.76
C GLN A 139 12.53 15.47 9.60
N ILE A 140 12.14 14.39 10.31
CA ILE A 140 10.98 14.36 11.19
C ILE A 140 11.39 14.88 12.56
N LYS A 141 10.88 16.08 12.94
CA LYS A 141 11.21 16.77 14.19
C LYS A 141 10.03 16.72 15.15
N SER A 142 10.30 16.45 16.42
CA SER A 142 9.29 16.32 17.49
C SER A 142 8.38 17.54 17.69
N ASP A 143 8.86 18.75 17.33
CA ASP A 143 8.12 19.99 17.52
C ASP A 143 7.04 20.24 16.46
N PHE A 144 6.93 19.35 15.49
CA PHE A 144 5.99 19.42 14.38
C PHE A 144 5.14 18.18 14.31
N LYS A 145 3.92 18.33 13.78
CA LYS A 145 3.10 17.23 13.31
C LYS A 145 3.45 16.91 11.85
N HIS A 146 3.58 15.62 11.53
CA HIS A 146 3.99 15.17 10.21
C HIS A 146 2.84 14.44 9.51
N LEU A 147 2.32 15.06 8.45
CA LEU A 147 1.26 14.51 7.61
C LEU A 147 1.85 13.97 6.31
N ILE A 148 1.79 12.66 6.11
CA ILE A 148 2.09 12.04 4.82
C ILE A 148 0.92 12.30 3.88
N VAL A 149 1.20 12.81 2.69
CA VAL A 149 0.17 13.14 1.68
C VAL A 149 0.46 12.42 0.38
N PHE A 150 -0.46 11.57 -0.05
CA PHE A 150 -0.42 10.92 -1.37
C PHE A 150 -1.57 11.41 -2.25
N PRO A 151 -1.36 12.40 -3.11
CA PRO A 151 -2.41 12.95 -3.97
C PRO A 151 -2.65 12.13 -5.25
N GLY A 152 -1.72 11.23 -5.59
CA GLY A 152 -1.71 10.47 -6.83
C GLY A 152 -2.55 9.20 -6.84
N GLY A 153 -2.32 8.39 -7.88
CA GLY A 153 -2.96 7.10 -8.07
C GLY A 153 -2.74 6.54 -9.48
N ASN A 154 -3.08 5.28 -9.68
CA ASN A 154 -2.91 4.58 -10.95
C ASN A 154 -4.20 4.52 -11.81
N TRP A 155 -5.28 5.16 -11.37
CA TRP A 155 -6.57 5.16 -12.05
C TRP A 155 -7.32 6.45 -11.72
N GLU A 156 -7.47 7.34 -12.71
CA GLU A 156 -7.99 8.69 -12.55
C GLU A 156 -9.36 8.76 -11.83
N PRO A 157 -10.33 7.87 -12.11
CA PRO A 157 -11.64 7.90 -11.46
C PRO A 157 -11.62 7.91 -9.93
N LYS A 158 -10.59 7.38 -9.29
CA LYS A 158 -10.47 7.33 -7.83
C LYS A 158 -9.48 8.37 -7.25
N ILE A 159 -9.00 9.31 -8.04
CA ILE A 159 -8.09 10.36 -7.60
C ILE A 159 -8.89 11.58 -7.18
N TRP A 160 -8.74 12.03 -5.94
CA TRP A 160 -9.34 13.28 -5.47
C TRP A 160 -8.64 14.47 -6.15
N PRO A 161 -9.37 15.46 -6.68
CA PRO A 161 -8.78 16.56 -7.46
C PRO A 161 -7.66 17.27 -6.73
N ILE A 162 -6.56 17.56 -7.44
CA ILE A 162 -5.35 18.16 -6.86
C ILE A 162 -5.64 19.55 -6.27
N GLU A 163 -6.56 20.31 -6.86
CA GLU A 163 -6.97 21.62 -6.35
C GLU A 163 -7.63 21.53 -4.96
N LYS A 164 -8.30 20.41 -4.69
CA LYS A 164 -8.90 20.15 -3.38
C LYS A 164 -7.84 19.74 -2.37
N TYR A 165 -6.83 18.91 -2.76
CA TYR A 165 -5.66 18.66 -1.92
C TYR A 165 -4.98 19.96 -1.56
N ASN A 166 -4.69 20.81 -2.54
CA ASN A 166 -4.02 22.09 -2.30
C ASN A 166 -4.82 22.98 -1.33
N LYS A 167 -6.13 23.18 -1.56
CA LYS A 167 -6.99 23.95 -0.66
C LYS A 167 -7.00 23.38 0.76
N MET A 168 -7.06 22.08 0.91
CA MET A 168 -7.05 21.40 2.20
C MET A 168 -5.74 21.63 2.95
N LEU A 169 -4.58 21.48 2.26
CA LEU A 169 -3.26 21.69 2.86
C LEU A 169 -3.01 23.15 3.27
N ILE A 170 -3.43 24.11 2.42
CA ILE A 170 -3.38 25.54 2.77
C ILE A 170 -4.21 25.82 4.03
N LYS A 171 -5.42 25.28 4.09
CA LYS A 171 -6.31 25.46 5.25
C LYS A 171 -5.72 24.86 6.52
N LEU A 172 -5.07 23.70 6.42
CA LEU A 172 -4.34 23.07 7.55
C LEU A 172 -3.16 23.94 7.99
N TYR A 173 -2.34 24.41 7.07
CA TYR A 173 -1.19 25.27 7.37
C TYR A 173 -1.61 26.59 8.05
N GLN A 174 -2.69 27.21 7.56
CA GLN A 174 -3.22 28.44 8.15
C GLN A 174 -3.78 28.22 9.56
N SER A 175 -4.32 27.05 9.86
CA SER A 175 -4.83 26.71 11.19
C SER A 175 -3.72 26.29 12.17
N ASN A 176 -2.66 25.67 11.67
CA ASN A 176 -1.51 25.24 12.46
C ASN A 176 -0.25 25.19 11.59
N ASN A 177 0.63 26.18 11.73
CA ASN A 177 1.89 26.26 10.98
C ASN A 177 2.97 25.26 11.47
N LYS A 178 2.70 24.53 12.54
CA LYS A 178 3.56 23.45 13.05
C LYS A 178 3.24 22.09 12.38
N ILE A 179 2.58 22.08 11.22
CA ILE A 179 2.39 20.89 10.41
C ILE A 179 3.45 20.87 9.30
N LYS A 180 4.13 19.74 9.13
CA LYS A 180 4.99 19.42 7.99
C LYS A 180 4.26 18.46 7.08
N PHE A 181 4.25 18.75 5.80
CA PHE A 181 3.63 17.92 4.77
C PHE A 181 4.70 17.10 4.06
N ILE A 182 4.64 15.78 4.18
CA ILE A 182 5.54 14.86 3.52
C ILE A 182 4.84 14.36 2.27
N LEU A 183 5.27 14.83 1.10
CA LEU A 183 4.65 14.52 -0.17
C LEU A 183 5.28 13.26 -0.76
N VAL A 184 4.45 12.25 -1.03
CA VAL A 184 4.87 10.93 -1.50
C VAL A 184 4.22 10.58 -2.83
N GLY A 185 4.90 9.73 -3.62
CA GLY A 185 4.43 9.25 -4.92
C GLY A 185 5.58 8.75 -5.77
N SER A 186 5.32 8.38 -7.02
CA SER A 186 6.35 8.03 -7.98
C SER A 186 7.08 9.28 -8.51
N ALA A 187 8.25 9.08 -9.10
CA ALA A 187 9.01 10.17 -9.72
C ALA A 187 8.24 10.81 -10.89
N GLU A 188 7.43 10.03 -11.59
CA GLU A 188 6.58 10.51 -12.69
C GLU A 188 5.48 11.44 -12.18
N GLU A 189 4.86 11.09 -11.04
CA GLU A 189 3.78 11.87 -10.42
C GLU A 189 4.28 13.21 -9.85
N LYS A 190 5.57 13.34 -9.53
CA LYS A 190 6.15 14.55 -8.95
C LYS A 190 5.83 15.83 -9.74
N LYS A 191 5.92 15.76 -11.07
CA LYS A 191 5.67 16.92 -11.94
C LYS A 191 4.24 17.44 -11.82
N ASP A 192 3.28 16.52 -11.68
CA ASP A 192 1.86 16.84 -11.68
C ASP A 192 1.39 17.37 -10.33
N TYR A 193 1.99 16.92 -9.23
CA TYR A 193 1.49 17.20 -7.88
C TYR A 193 2.35 18.19 -7.08
N LEU A 194 3.68 18.06 -7.10
CA LEU A 194 4.55 18.87 -6.23
C LEU A 194 4.38 20.36 -6.47
N PHE A 195 4.44 20.81 -7.72
CA PHE A 195 4.32 22.23 -8.06
C PHE A 195 2.98 22.82 -7.63
N ASN A 196 1.87 22.11 -7.85
CA ASN A 196 0.54 22.57 -7.51
C ASN A 196 0.35 22.67 -5.99
N ILE A 197 0.93 21.76 -5.22
CA ILE A 197 0.81 21.76 -3.75
C ILE A 197 1.75 22.76 -3.11
N SER A 198 2.99 22.88 -3.59
CA SER A 198 4.03 23.70 -2.95
C SER A 198 3.86 25.20 -3.16
N LYS A 199 3.05 25.63 -4.13
CA LYS A 199 2.96 27.04 -4.53
C LYS A 199 2.54 28.01 -3.41
N ASN A 200 1.71 27.56 -2.46
CA ASN A 200 1.12 28.39 -1.42
C ASN A 200 1.43 27.93 0.01
N ILE A 201 2.43 27.06 0.15
CA ILE A 201 2.92 26.56 1.44
C ILE A 201 4.43 26.84 1.51
N PRO A 202 4.95 27.41 2.60
CA PRO A 202 6.39 27.63 2.74
C PRO A 202 7.19 26.34 2.52
N SER A 203 8.30 26.45 1.80
CA SER A 203 9.13 25.28 1.45
C SER A 203 9.64 24.52 2.66
N GLU A 204 9.90 25.23 3.77
CA GLU A 204 10.28 24.64 5.04
C GLU A 204 9.20 23.75 5.65
N ASN A 205 7.92 23.88 5.24
CA ASN A 205 6.82 23.03 5.69
C ASN A 205 6.57 21.83 4.76
N ILE A 206 7.35 21.70 3.68
CA ILE A 206 7.23 20.61 2.70
C ILE A 206 8.47 19.73 2.77
N ILE A 207 8.26 18.44 2.88
CA ILE A 207 9.28 17.41 2.73
C ILE A 207 8.91 16.61 1.48
N ASP A 208 9.71 16.76 0.44
CA ASP A 208 9.47 16.08 -0.84
C ASP A 208 10.24 14.76 -0.87
N ILE A 209 9.50 13.64 -0.92
CA ILE A 209 10.04 12.30 -1.08
C ILE A 209 9.41 11.55 -2.27
N PHE A 210 8.93 12.30 -3.29
CA PHE A 210 8.52 11.68 -4.54
C PHE A 210 9.68 10.92 -5.19
N GLY A 211 9.44 9.70 -5.64
CA GLY A 211 10.43 8.87 -6.32
C GLY A 211 11.33 8.07 -5.39
N GLU A 212 11.21 8.24 -4.07
CA GLU A 212 11.92 7.40 -3.11
C GLU A 212 11.43 5.94 -3.15
N SER A 213 12.26 5.02 -2.66
CA SER A 213 11.90 3.62 -2.56
C SER A 213 10.70 3.41 -1.63
N LEU A 214 9.96 2.31 -1.82
CA LEU A 214 8.84 1.97 -0.93
C LEU A 214 9.29 1.74 0.52
N THR A 215 10.51 1.24 0.74
CA THR A 215 11.08 1.04 2.08
C THR A 215 11.51 2.36 2.71
N GLN A 216 12.09 3.30 1.93
CA GLN A 216 12.35 4.65 2.42
C GLN A 216 11.05 5.39 2.75
N THR A 217 10.02 5.28 1.90
CA THR A 217 8.68 5.82 2.19
C THR A 217 8.10 5.21 3.47
N ALA A 218 8.25 3.89 3.67
CA ALA A 218 7.84 3.21 4.89
C ALA A 218 8.59 3.73 6.13
N ALA A 219 9.88 4.06 6.00
CA ALA A 219 10.64 4.66 7.11
C ALA A 219 10.06 6.02 7.52
N TYR A 220 9.68 6.89 6.56
CA TYR A 220 8.97 8.13 6.90
C TYR A 220 7.61 7.86 7.55
N MET A 221 6.84 6.89 7.03
CA MET A 221 5.54 6.52 7.60
C MET A 221 5.64 6.06 9.05
N LYS A 222 6.68 5.31 9.41
CA LYS A 222 6.90 4.82 10.80
C LYS A 222 7.09 5.93 11.83
N PHE A 223 7.56 7.09 11.41
CA PHE A 223 7.86 8.22 12.30
C PHE A 223 6.91 9.41 12.13
N SER A 224 5.92 9.30 11.25
CA SER A 224 4.91 10.34 11.02
C SER A 224 3.67 10.14 11.88
N ASP A 225 2.83 11.17 11.98
CA ASP A 225 1.64 11.17 12.83
C ASP A 225 0.39 10.67 12.08
N LEU A 226 0.27 10.97 10.77
CA LEU A 226 -0.94 10.71 10.00
C LEU A 226 -0.63 10.54 8.52
N PHE A 227 -1.44 9.73 7.84
CA PHE A 227 -1.47 9.60 6.38
C PHE A 227 -2.83 10.05 5.83
N ILE A 228 -2.81 10.77 4.71
CA ILE A 228 -3.95 11.06 3.86
C ILE A 228 -3.65 10.72 2.41
N GLY A 229 -4.54 10.04 1.74
CA GLY A 229 -4.38 9.71 0.32
C GLY A 229 -5.57 8.99 -0.28
N ASN A 230 -5.51 8.77 -1.60
CA ASN A 230 -6.50 7.99 -2.33
C ASN A 230 -6.34 6.49 -2.06
N ASP A 231 -7.35 5.68 -2.41
CA ASP A 231 -7.24 4.21 -2.45
C ASP A 231 -6.04 3.77 -3.30
N SER A 232 -5.02 3.23 -2.65
CA SER A 232 -3.72 2.96 -3.29
C SER A 232 -2.85 1.97 -2.52
N GLY A 233 -1.76 1.54 -3.17
CA GLY A 233 -0.72 0.74 -2.51
C GLY A 233 -0.03 1.47 -1.35
N LEU A 234 0.13 2.79 -1.42
CA LEU A 234 0.73 3.60 -0.34
C LEU A 234 -0.21 3.72 0.87
N MET A 235 -1.52 3.73 0.66
CA MET A 235 -2.50 3.65 1.74
C MET A 235 -2.38 2.32 2.52
N HIS A 236 -2.20 1.20 1.83
CA HIS A 236 -1.94 -0.08 2.49
C HIS A 236 -0.57 -0.11 3.18
N LEU A 237 0.44 0.53 2.58
CA LEU A 237 1.78 0.65 3.16
C LEU A 237 1.75 1.43 4.48
N SER A 238 0.98 2.53 4.56
CA SER A 238 0.82 3.28 5.81
C SER A 238 0.20 2.43 6.92
N CYS A 239 -0.81 1.61 6.59
CA CYS A 239 -1.40 0.65 7.54
C CYS A 239 -0.38 -0.40 8.01
N ALA A 240 0.47 -0.92 7.10
CA ALA A 240 1.52 -1.88 7.45
C ALA A 240 2.65 -1.29 8.30
N CYS A 241 2.80 0.04 8.29
CA CYS A 241 3.68 0.80 9.16
C CYS A 241 3.02 1.22 10.50
N ASN A 242 1.79 0.77 10.77
CA ASN A 242 0.96 1.19 11.92
C ASN A 242 0.71 2.71 11.99
N LEU A 243 0.81 3.39 10.85
CA LEU A 243 0.48 4.81 10.76
C LEU A 243 -1.03 4.98 10.66
N LYS A 244 -1.59 5.86 11.48
CA LYS A 244 -2.99 6.23 11.37
C LYS A 244 -3.30 6.75 9.97
N THR A 245 -4.33 6.22 9.34
CA THR A 245 -4.59 6.41 7.91
C THR A 245 -5.99 6.91 7.67
N ILE A 246 -6.08 8.04 6.96
CA ILE A 246 -7.33 8.54 6.37
C ILE A 246 -7.25 8.31 4.88
N SER A 247 -8.22 7.62 4.31
CA SER A 247 -8.25 7.31 2.89
C SER A 247 -9.51 7.78 2.21
N LEU A 248 -9.37 8.24 0.96
CA LEU A 248 -10.45 8.75 0.15
C LEU A 248 -10.91 7.70 -0.85
N PHE A 249 -12.20 7.41 -0.85
CA PHE A 249 -12.83 6.39 -1.68
C PHE A 249 -13.99 6.94 -2.50
N GLY A 250 -14.09 6.47 -3.74
CA GLY A 250 -15.21 6.73 -4.65
C GLY A 250 -15.66 5.44 -5.35
N PRO A 251 -15.23 5.19 -6.60
CA PRO A 251 -15.70 4.07 -7.41
C PRO A 251 -15.10 2.71 -7.01
N THR A 252 -14.30 2.63 -5.96
CA THR A 252 -13.72 1.39 -5.46
C THR A 252 -14.38 0.92 -4.16
N ASP A 253 -14.27 -0.37 -3.84
CA ASP A 253 -14.92 -1.00 -2.69
C ASP A 253 -14.04 -0.90 -1.43
N ASP A 254 -14.38 0.03 -0.55
CA ASP A 254 -13.69 0.24 0.73
C ASP A 254 -13.93 -0.89 1.75
N LYS A 255 -15.03 -1.65 1.61
CA LYS A 255 -15.27 -2.83 2.46
C LYS A 255 -14.24 -3.94 2.21
N ILE A 256 -13.78 -4.03 0.94
CA ILE A 256 -12.76 -5.02 0.55
C ILE A 256 -11.35 -4.47 0.70
N TYR A 257 -11.12 -3.22 0.27
CA TYR A 257 -9.78 -2.65 0.15
C TYR A 257 -9.55 -1.40 1.01
N GLY A 258 -10.42 -1.12 1.99
CA GLY A 258 -10.20 -0.02 2.93
C GLY A 258 -8.90 -0.16 3.72
N PRO A 259 -8.46 0.90 4.41
CA PRO A 259 -7.27 0.86 5.22
C PRO A 259 -7.45 -0.11 6.39
N TRP A 260 -6.53 -1.08 6.52
CA TRP A 260 -6.58 -2.09 7.57
C TRP A 260 -6.22 -1.52 8.93
N GLY A 261 -7.07 -1.76 9.93
CA GLY A 261 -6.88 -1.33 11.32
C GLY A 261 -8.08 -0.56 11.86
N LYS A 262 -8.37 -0.72 13.16
CA LYS A 262 -9.59 -0.17 13.80
C LYS A 262 -9.63 1.36 13.86
N GLU A 263 -8.47 2.01 13.88
CA GLU A 263 -8.39 3.48 14.00
C GLU A 263 -8.31 4.18 12.64
N ASN A 264 -8.24 3.43 11.56
CA ASN A 264 -8.17 3.98 10.22
C ASN A 264 -9.55 4.40 9.72
N ILE A 265 -9.58 5.43 8.88
CA ILE A 265 -10.81 6.12 8.49
C ILE A 265 -10.94 6.13 6.98
N VAL A 266 -12.15 5.88 6.50
CA VAL A 266 -12.55 6.06 5.11
C VAL A 266 -13.47 7.26 5.00
N ILE A 267 -13.14 8.18 4.09
CA ILE A 267 -14.03 9.24 3.63
C ILE A 267 -14.47 8.87 2.22
N ARG A 268 -15.79 8.65 2.04
CA ARG A 268 -16.35 8.29 0.74
C ARG A 268 -17.07 9.45 0.07
N THR A 269 -17.19 9.33 -1.26
CA THR A 269 -18.15 10.09 -2.06
C THR A 269 -19.58 9.86 -1.54
N LYS A 270 -20.48 10.79 -1.85
CA LYS A 270 -21.93 10.65 -1.55
C LYS A 270 -22.53 9.48 -2.34
N GLU A 271 -22.04 9.26 -3.53
CA GLU A 271 -22.40 8.14 -4.39
C GLU A 271 -21.83 6.85 -3.80
N ASN A 272 -22.67 5.81 -3.75
CA ASN A 272 -22.26 4.49 -3.30
C ASN A 272 -21.66 3.66 -4.45
N LEU A 273 -21.10 2.50 -4.10
CA LEU A 273 -20.49 1.60 -5.07
C LEU A 273 -21.49 1.12 -6.15
N ASP A 274 -22.75 0.88 -5.78
CA ASP A 274 -23.78 0.44 -6.72
C ASP A 274 -24.09 1.50 -7.78
N HIS A 275 -23.99 2.77 -7.44
CA HIS A 275 -24.09 3.87 -8.40
C HIS A 275 -22.95 3.78 -9.43
N PHE A 276 -21.71 3.65 -8.97
CA PHE A 276 -20.55 3.57 -9.87
C PHE A 276 -20.54 2.31 -10.73
N ASN A 277 -21.00 1.19 -10.20
CA ASN A 277 -21.08 -0.08 -10.95
C ASN A 277 -22.08 -0.02 -12.14
N LYS A 278 -23.03 0.94 -12.12
CA LYS A 278 -24.00 1.16 -13.20
C LYS A 278 -23.49 2.12 -14.27
N LEU A 279 -22.38 2.83 -14.00
CA LEU A 279 -21.81 3.81 -14.92
C LEU A 279 -20.75 3.16 -15.82
N ASN A 280 -20.67 3.66 -17.04
CA ASN A 280 -19.47 3.49 -17.85
C ASN A 280 -18.51 4.64 -17.50
N LEU A 281 -17.58 4.39 -16.59
CA LEU A 281 -16.67 5.42 -16.09
C LEU A 281 -15.70 5.86 -17.18
N ASP A 282 -15.55 7.16 -17.36
CA ASP A 282 -14.48 7.73 -18.16
C ASP A 282 -13.16 7.61 -17.36
N GLU A 283 -12.20 6.85 -17.89
CA GLU A 283 -10.92 6.59 -17.25
C GLU A 283 -10.01 7.83 -17.11
N LYS A 284 -10.37 8.93 -17.75
CA LYS A 284 -9.64 10.22 -17.70
C LYS A 284 -10.27 11.24 -16.76
N LYS A 285 -11.35 10.87 -16.05
CA LYS A 285 -12.12 11.78 -15.21
C LYS A 285 -12.15 11.30 -13.76
N SER A 286 -11.92 12.21 -12.82
CA SER A 286 -12.17 11.95 -11.40
C SER A 286 -13.67 11.86 -11.11
N TYR A 287 -14.04 10.93 -10.23
CA TYR A 287 -15.40 10.79 -9.68
C TYR A 287 -15.41 11.03 -8.16
N MET A 288 -14.43 11.79 -7.67
CA MET A 288 -14.24 12.05 -6.23
C MET A 288 -14.77 13.44 -5.80
N ASP A 289 -15.49 14.14 -6.68
CA ASP A 289 -15.87 15.55 -6.46
C ASP A 289 -16.79 15.76 -5.28
N THR A 290 -17.63 14.80 -4.90
CA THR A 290 -18.57 14.95 -3.78
C THR A 290 -17.89 14.86 -2.41
N ILE A 291 -16.62 14.45 -2.34
CA ILE A 291 -15.79 14.62 -1.14
C ILE A 291 -15.37 16.09 -1.07
N THR A 292 -15.81 16.80 -0.01
CA THR A 292 -15.51 18.22 0.17
C THR A 292 -14.20 18.44 0.93
N VAL A 293 -13.57 19.59 0.69
CA VAL A 293 -12.37 20.03 1.42
C VAL A 293 -12.63 20.09 2.92
N ASP A 294 -13.81 20.61 3.32
CA ASP A 294 -14.17 20.75 4.73
C ASP A 294 -14.35 19.41 5.44
N GLN A 295 -14.94 18.41 4.78
CA GLN A 295 -15.03 17.06 5.35
C GLN A 295 -13.64 16.48 5.66
N VAL A 296 -12.70 16.59 4.70
CA VAL A 296 -11.34 16.07 4.88
C VAL A 296 -10.59 16.87 5.94
N TYR A 297 -10.66 18.20 5.88
CA TYR A 297 -10.04 19.09 6.86
C TYR A 297 -10.52 18.81 8.29
N GLN A 298 -11.84 18.75 8.51
CA GLN A 298 -12.41 18.49 9.84
C GLN A 298 -11.98 17.11 10.39
N MET A 299 -11.75 16.12 9.52
CA MET A 299 -11.25 14.84 9.95
C MET A 299 -9.77 14.90 10.34
N LEU A 300 -8.94 15.61 9.56
CA LEU A 300 -7.50 15.72 9.80
C LEU A 300 -7.18 16.47 11.09
N ILE A 301 -7.85 17.58 11.39
CA ILE A 301 -7.58 18.36 12.60
C ILE A 301 -7.86 17.62 13.90
N LYS A 302 -8.77 16.64 13.89
CA LYS A 302 -9.01 15.77 15.08
C LYS A 302 -7.79 14.97 15.52
N PHE A 303 -6.82 14.78 14.64
CA PHE A 303 -5.63 13.95 14.87
C PHE A 303 -4.33 14.74 14.80
N LEU A 304 -4.35 15.97 14.30
CA LEU A 304 -3.17 16.82 14.16
C LEU A 304 -3.08 17.92 15.24
N ASN A 305 -4.14 18.08 16.03
CA ASN A 305 -4.16 19.00 17.18
C ASN A 305 -3.69 18.34 18.46
#